data_14de89005a07ec09437b247b9bd42825
#
_entry.id   14de89005a07ec09437b247b9bd42825
#
_cell.length_a   1.000
_cell.length_b   1.000
_cell.length_c   1.000
_cell.angle_alpha   90.00
_cell.angle_beta   90.00
_cell.angle_gamma   90.00
#
_symmetry.space_group_name_H-M   'P 1'
#
loop_
_entity.id
_entity.type
_entity.pdbx_description
1 polymer ?
#
loop_
_entity_poly.entity_id
_entity_poly.type
_entity_poly.pdbx_seq_one_letter_code
_entity_poly.pdbx_strand_id
1 'polypeptide(L)'
;FCIILVRSIIHIAGVTAMYVALRHLPLADALAIAFVYPFIMLVMGWMFLGEQVGIRRITACAAGFGGTLLIIQPSFAAVGAPALLPVLVAFLFATLVLLTRQIAKEYDPVCLQTVSGLTSTVLLMAAWAVFYSFGFADLQIVAVGGNILMNLCLVGLFGTLSHLCMNYAVRFA
;
A
#
# COMPACT_ATOMS: atom_id res chain seq x y z
N PHE A 1 15.24 6.68 -12.63
CA PHE A 1 15.38 5.34 -12.00
C PHE A 1 15.30 5.43 -10.47
N CYS A 2 15.99 6.37 -9.82
CA CYS A 2 15.96 6.51 -8.36
C CYS A 2 14.54 6.61 -7.78
N ILE A 3 13.65 7.37 -8.40
CA ILE A 3 12.26 7.51 -7.95
C ILE A 3 11.51 6.17 -8.00
N ILE A 4 11.72 5.38 -9.05
CA ILE A 4 11.09 4.05 -9.19
C ILE A 4 11.59 3.10 -8.10
N LEU A 5 12.90 3.15 -7.79
CA LEU A 5 13.49 2.35 -6.71
C LEU A 5 12.89 2.73 -5.34
N VAL A 6 12.85 4.03 -5.03
CA VAL A 6 12.26 4.53 -3.77
C VAL A 6 10.78 4.14 -3.68
N ARG A 7 10.03 4.28 -4.77
CA ARG A 7 8.63 3.87 -4.88
C ARG A 7 8.45 2.37 -4.59
N SER A 8 9.33 1.52 -5.14
CA SER A 8 9.29 0.08 -4.92
C SER A 8 9.60 -0.29 -3.46
N ILE A 9 10.58 0.36 -2.84
CA ILE A 9 10.92 0.17 -1.42
C ILE A 9 9.73 0.57 -0.53
N ILE A 10 9.13 1.74 -0.77
CA ILE A 10 7.97 2.22 -0.01
C ILE A 10 6.78 1.25 -0.16
N HIS A 11 6.56 0.75 -1.36
CA HIS A 11 5.49 -0.23 -1.61
C HIS A 11 5.73 -1.53 -0.83
N ILE A 12 6.93 -2.10 -0.89
CA ILE A 12 7.30 -3.30 -0.13
C ILE A 12 7.15 -3.06 1.38
N ALA A 13 7.64 -1.92 1.87
CA ALA A 13 7.52 -1.56 3.28
C ALA A 13 6.05 -1.44 3.72
N GLY A 14 5.19 -0.82 2.89
CA GLY A 14 3.75 -0.70 3.16
C GLY A 14 3.04 -2.04 3.21
N VAL A 15 3.31 -2.91 2.24
CA VAL A 15 2.74 -4.27 2.20
C VAL A 15 3.23 -5.08 3.41
N THR A 16 4.51 -5.06 3.72
CA THR A 16 5.09 -5.76 4.87
C THR A 16 4.49 -5.26 6.18
N ALA A 17 4.39 -3.94 6.36
CA ALA A 17 3.77 -3.35 7.55
C ALA A 17 2.30 -3.78 7.71
N MET A 18 1.55 -3.88 6.60
CA MET A 18 0.18 -4.37 6.63
C MET A 18 0.10 -5.84 7.05
N TYR A 19 0.97 -6.70 6.51
CA TYR A 19 1.02 -8.11 6.92
C TYR A 19 1.37 -8.27 8.41
N VAL A 20 2.30 -7.45 8.93
CA VAL A 20 2.63 -7.44 10.36
C VAL A 20 1.43 -6.96 11.18
N ALA A 21 0.71 -5.92 10.72
CA ALA A 21 -0.49 -5.43 11.39
C ALA A 21 -1.57 -6.53 11.51
N LEU A 22 -1.77 -7.30 10.44
CA LEU A 22 -2.76 -8.39 10.40
C LEU A 22 -2.43 -9.58 11.31
N ARG A 23 -1.20 -9.68 11.83
CA ARG A 23 -0.86 -10.64 12.90
C ARG A 23 -1.45 -10.25 14.27
N HIS A 24 -1.74 -8.97 14.44
CA HIS A 24 -2.19 -8.40 15.73
C HIS A 24 -3.61 -7.86 15.69
N LEU A 25 -4.13 -7.57 14.50
CA LEU A 25 -5.41 -6.90 14.28
C LEU A 25 -6.30 -7.69 13.33
N PRO A 26 -7.61 -7.74 13.57
CA PRO A 26 -8.57 -8.17 12.57
C PRO A 26 -8.43 -7.34 11.30
N LEU A 27 -8.65 -7.97 10.14
CA LEU A 27 -8.56 -7.32 8.84
C LEU A 27 -9.45 -6.06 8.76
N ALA A 28 -10.65 -6.14 9.34
CA ALA A 28 -11.59 -5.02 9.36
C ALA A 28 -11.02 -3.79 10.08
N ASP A 29 -10.43 -3.98 11.27
CA ASP A 29 -9.86 -2.90 12.07
C ASP A 29 -8.63 -2.30 11.40
N ALA A 30 -7.74 -3.16 10.85
CA ALA A 30 -6.55 -2.71 10.13
C ALA A 30 -6.91 -1.87 8.89
N LEU A 31 -7.91 -2.31 8.11
CA LEU A 31 -8.40 -1.57 6.95
C LEU A 31 -9.08 -0.26 7.35
N ALA A 32 -9.93 -0.25 8.39
CA ALA A 32 -10.59 0.96 8.87
C ALA A 32 -9.58 2.05 9.23
N ILE A 33 -8.51 1.68 9.95
CA ILE A 33 -7.44 2.62 10.31
C ILE A 33 -6.68 3.06 9.05
N ALA A 34 -6.35 2.14 8.14
CA ALA A 34 -5.64 2.47 6.90
C ALA A 34 -6.44 3.43 6.01
N PHE A 35 -7.77 3.42 6.07
CA PHE A 35 -8.62 4.37 5.32
C PHE A 35 -8.46 5.84 5.72
N VAL A 36 -7.60 6.15 6.69
CA VAL A 36 -7.18 7.54 6.95
C VAL A 36 -6.26 8.08 5.84
N TYR A 37 -5.72 7.20 4.96
CA TYR A 37 -4.77 7.60 3.92
C TYR A 37 -5.23 8.74 2.99
N PRO A 38 -6.52 8.92 2.62
CA PRO A 38 -6.93 10.03 1.77
C PRO A 38 -6.72 11.39 2.43
N PHE A 39 -6.87 11.49 3.76
CA PHE A 39 -6.57 12.72 4.50
C PHE A 39 -5.08 13.02 4.49
N ILE A 40 -4.24 12.00 4.73
CA ILE A 40 -2.78 12.13 4.65
C ILE A 40 -2.39 12.59 3.24
N MET A 41 -3.00 12.02 2.20
CA MET A 41 -2.74 12.39 0.82
C MET A 41 -3.15 13.83 0.51
N LEU A 42 -4.27 14.32 1.06
CA LEU A 42 -4.69 15.74 0.92
C LEU A 42 -3.67 16.68 1.55
N VAL A 43 -3.22 16.38 2.78
CA VAL A 43 -2.22 17.18 3.49
C VAL A 43 -0.89 17.17 2.73
N MET A 44 -0.42 16.00 2.29
CA MET A 44 0.82 15.88 1.52
C MET A 44 0.73 16.56 0.16
N GLY A 45 -0.40 16.46 -0.55
CA GLY A 45 -0.64 17.15 -1.82
C GLY A 45 -0.57 18.66 -1.67
N TRP A 46 -1.16 19.18 -0.61
CA TRP A 46 -1.06 20.61 -0.28
C TRP A 46 0.39 21.03 0.05
N MET A 47 1.08 20.26 0.90
CA MET A 47 2.43 20.61 1.35
C MET A 47 3.50 20.47 0.25
N PHE A 48 3.45 19.41 -0.55
CA PHE A 48 4.53 19.05 -1.49
C PHE A 48 4.23 19.41 -2.95
N LEU A 49 2.96 19.43 -3.35
CA LEU A 49 2.57 19.76 -4.72
C LEU A 49 1.90 21.14 -4.83
N GLY A 50 1.66 21.85 -3.72
CA GLY A 50 0.98 23.13 -3.74
C GLY A 50 -0.50 23.03 -4.19
N GLU A 51 -1.12 21.84 -4.09
CA GLU A 51 -2.52 21.64 -4.47
C GLU A 51 -3.45 22.43 -3.57
N GLN A 52 -4.43 23.10 -4.16
CA GLN A 52 -5.48 23.75 -3.39
C GLN A 52 -6.46 22.70 -2.85
N VAL A 53 -6.46 22.52 -1.53
CA VAL A 53 -7.38 21.60 -0.85
C VAL A 53 -8.68 22.35 -0.55
N GLY A 54 -9.65 22.20 -1.45
CA GLY A 54 -10.99 22.80 -1.27
C GLY A 54 -11.82 22.01 -0.25
N ILE A 55 -12.73 22.74 0.43
CA ILE A 55 -13.63 22.16 1.43
C ILE A 55 -14.44 20.97 0.89
N ARG A 56 -14.79 20.97 -0.39
CA ARG A 56 -15.51 19.85 -1.05
C ARG A 56 -14.73 18.55 -1.01
N ARG A 57 -13.38 18.59 -1.18
CA ARG A 57 -12.52 17.39 -1.10
C ARG A 57 -12.45 16.88 0.33
N ILE A 58 -12.30 17.79 1.31
CA ILE A 58 -12.26 17.42 2.73
C ILE A 58 -13.59 16.78 3.16
N THR A 59 -14.73 17.37 2.82
CA THR A 59 -16.05 16.84 3.18
C THR A 59 -16.33 15.51 2.52
N ALA A 60 -15.93 15.31 1.25
CA ALA A 60 -16.06 14.02 0.56
C ALA A 60 -15.22 12.92 1.23
N CYS A 61 -13.97 13.22 1.60
CA CYS A 61 -13.13 12.29 2.34
C CYS A 61 -13.72 11.97 3.72
N ALA A 62 -14.21 12.98 4.45
CA ALA A 62 -14.83 12.78 5.76
C ALA A 62 -16.10 11.93 5.68
N ALA A 63 -16.95 12.15 4.67
CA ALA A 63 -18.15 11.35 4.45
C ALA A 63 -17.79 9.89 4.09
N GLY A 64 -16.82 9.67 3.20
CA GLY A 64 -16.35 8.33 2.84
C GLY A 64 -15.73 7.59 4.03
N PHE A 65 -14.90 8.26 4.80
CA PHE A 65 -14.29 7.69 6.02
C PHE A 65 -15.35 7.37 7.08
N GLY A 66 -16.31 8.29 7.31
CA GLY A 66 -17.43 8.05 8.21
C GLY A 66 -18.27 6.85 7.78
N GLY A 67 -18.58 6.71 6.48
CA GLY A 67 -19.24 5.53 5.93
C GLY A 67 -18.47 4.24 6.17
N THR A 68 -17.15 4.27 5.99
CA THR A 68 -16.26 3.12 6.27
C THR A 68 -16.32 2.71 7.74
N LEU A 69 -16.26 3.67 8.67
CA LEU A 69 -16.35 3.42 10.11
C LEU A 69 -17.70 2.83 10.51
N LEU A 70 -18.79 3.31 9.91
CA LEU A 70 -20.14 2.78 10.15
C LEU A 70 -20.31 1.33 9.70
N ILE A 71 -19.68 0.94 8.59
CA ILE A 71 -19.76 -0.43 8.04
C ILE A 71 -18.85 -1.38 8.84
N ILE A 72 -17.62 -0.98 9.09
CA ILE A 72 -16.58 -1.83 9.69
C ILE A 72 -16.76 -1.92 11.21
N GLN A 73 -17.24 -0.84 11.87
CA GLN A 73 -17.43 -0.76 13.33
C GLN A 73 -16.18 -1.25 14.11
N PRO A 74 -14.99 -0.67 13.87
CA PRO A 74 -13.76 -1.18 14.42
C PRO A 74 -13.74 -1.08 15.96
N SER A 75 -13.15 -2.09 16.60
CA SER A 75 -13.06 -2.16 18.06
C SER A 75 -11.85 -1.39 18.57
N PHE A 76 -11.86 -0.07 18.46
CA PHE A 76 -10.72 0.80 18.85
C PHE A 76 -10.24 0.62 20.27
N ALA A 77 -11.12 0.22 21.21
CA ALA A 77 -10.76 0.00 22.60
C ALA A 77 -9.80 -1.19 22.80
N ALA A 78 -9.81 -2.17 21.88
CA ALA A 78 -9.00 -3.38 21.97
C ALA A 78 -7.69 -3.29 21.18
N VAL A 79 -7.52 -2.26 20.35
CA VAL A 79 -6.47 -2.22 19.33
C VAL A 79 -5.09 -1.83 19.86
N GLY A 80 -4.99 -0.93 20.83
CA GLY A 80 -3.72 -0.54 21.48
C GLY A 80 -2.59 -0.10 20.53
N ALA A 81 -1.35 -0.34 20.90
CA ALA A 81 -0.15 0.04 20.16
C ALA A 81 -0.05 -0.55 18.73
N PRO A 82 -0.54 -1.77 18.42
CA PRO A 82 -0.57 -2.29 17.06
C PRO A 82 -1.33 -1.43 16.03
N ALA A 83 -2.23 -0.51 16.47
CA ALA A 83 -2.91 0.46 15.59
C ALA A 83 -1.97 1.38 14.83
N LEU A 84 -0.76 1.60 15.33
CA LEU A 84 0.25 2.45 14.67
C LEU A 84 0.72 1.85 13.34
N LEU A 85 0.67 0.52 13.18
CA LEU A 85 1.08 -0.15 11.93
C LEU A 85 0.18 0.22 10.74
N PRO A 86 -1.16 0.12 10.81
CA PRO A 86 -2.02 0.58 9.73
C PRO A 86 -1.94 2.10 9.45
N VAL A 87 -1.65 2.93 10.47
CA VAL A 87 -1.38 4.36 10.26
C VAL A 87 -0.10 4.55 9.45
N LEU A 88 0.96 3.80 9.77
CA LEU A 88 2.18 3.79 8.97
C LEU A 88 1.91 3.33 7.53
N VAL A 89 1.10 2.29 7.34
CA VAL A 89 0.66 1.83 6.01
C VAL A 89 -0.03 2.95 5.26
N ALA A 90 -0.97 3.67 5.90
CA ALA A 90 -1.67 4.80 5.30
C ALA A 90 -0.70 5.91 4.84
N PHE A 91 0.32 6.21 5.65
CA PHE A 91 1.35 7.20 5.30
C PHE A 91 2.21 6.72 4.11
N LEU A 92 2.65 5.46 4.12
CA LEU A 92 3.45 4.89 3.04
C LEU A 92 2.66 4.83 1.72
N PHE A 93 1.37 4.47 1.77
CA PHE A 93 0.50 4.50 0.59
C PHE A 93 0.25 5.92 0.06
N ALA A 94 0.02 6.90 0.94
CA ALA A 94 -0.10 8.29 0.53
C ALA A 94 1.19 8.77 -0.17
N THR A 95 2.35 8.43 0.38
CA THR A 95 3.66 8.74 -0.20
C THR A 95 3.85 8.05 -1.56
N LEU A 96 3.44 6.78 -1.68
CA LEU A 96 3.49 6.00 -2.93
C LEU A 96 2.68 6.68 -4.03
N VAL A 97 1.45 7.10 -3.74
CA VAL A 97 0.58 7.79 -4.70
C VAL A 97 1.18 9.14 -5.08
N LEU A 98 1.72 9.89 -4.11
CA LEU A 98 2.36 11.19 -4.35
C LEU A 98 3.56 11.06 -5.29
N LEU A 99 4.46 10.10 -5.05
CA LEU A 99 5.59 9.82 -5.93
C LEU A 99 5.13 9.37 -7.32
N THR A 100 4.07 8.55 -7.37
CA THR A 100 3.49 8.13 -8.65
C THR A 100 2.96 9.33 -9.45
N ARG A 101 2.30 10.30 -8.79
CA ARG A 101 1.81 11.54 -9.44
C ARG A 101 2.95 12.36 -10.07
N GLN A 102 4.10 12.44 -9.42
CA GLN A 102 5.25 13.19 -9.93
C GLN A 102 5.78 12.65 -11.26
N ILE A 103 5.70 11.32 -11.46
CA ILE A 103 6.29 10.66 -12.64
C ILE A 103 5.24 10.14 -13.64
N ALA A 104 3.94 10.16 -13.28
CA ALA A 104 2.88 9.54 -14.09
C ALA A 104 2.71 10.18 -15.48
N LYS A 105 3.07 11.46 -15.62
CA LYS A 105 2.99 12.18 -16.90
C LYS A 105 4.17 11.88 -17.83
N GLU A 106 5.31 11.48 -17.26
CA GLU A 106 6.55 11.23 -18.02
C GLU A 106 6.67 9.77 -18.47
N TYR A 107 6.10 8.84 -17.71
CA TYR A 107 6.25 7.41 -17.96
C TYR A 107 4.93 6.76 -18.38
N ASP A 108 5.02 5.81 -19.30
CA ASP A 108 3.88 4.96 -19.65
C ASP A 108 3.49 4.09 -18.42
N PRO A 109 2.18 4.01 -18.06
CA PRO A 109 1.72 3.27 -16.89
C PRO A 109 2.09 1.78 -16.90
N VAL A 110 2.11 1.15 -18.08
CA VAL A 110 2.49 -0.27 -18.21
C VAL A 110 3.99 -0.43 -17.96
N CYS A 111 4.80 0.45 -18.57
CA CYS A 111 6.25 0.46 -18.35
C CYS A 111 6.58 0.71 -16.88
N LEU A 112 5.94 1.70 -16.25
CA LEU A 112 6.11 2.01 -14.84
C LEU A 112 5.75 0.83 -13.94
N GLN A 113 4.65 0.13 -14.22
CA GLN A 113 4.22 -1.04 -13.46
C GLN A 113 5.20 -2.20 -13.65
N THR A 114 5.64 -2.46 -14.87
CA THR A 114 6.57 -3.56 -15.19
C THR A 114 7.92 -3.36 -14.51
N VAL A 115 8.52 -2.17 -14.64
CA VAL A 115 9.81 -1.86 -14.02
C VAL A 115 9.71 -1.90 -12.49
N SER A 116 8.63 -1.37 -11.92
CA SER A 116 8.39 -1.44 -10.47
C SER A 116 8.22 -2.88 -9.99
N GLY A 117 7.49 -3.70 -10.74
CA GLY A 117 7.29 -5.12 -10.42
C GLY A 117 8.59 -5.90 -10.44
N LEU A 118 9.40 -5.74 -11.49
CA LEU A 118 10.72 -6.37 -11.60
C LEU A 118 11.65 -5.92 -10.46
N THR A 119 11.71 -4.61 -10.20
CA THR A 119 12.53 -4.05 -9.12
C THR A 119 12.09 -4.60 -7.76
N SER A 120 10.79 -4.66 -7.49
CA SER A 120 10.26 -5.20 -6.24
C SER A 120 10.56 -6.69 -6.10
N THR A 121 10.47 -7.47 -7.18
CA THR A 121 10.80 -8.90 -7.17
C THR A 121 12.27 -9.13 -6.82
N VAL A 122 13.18 -8.37 -7.46
CA VAL A 122 14.63 -8.47 -7.16
C VAL A 122 14.92 -8.08 -5.71
N LEU A 123 14.31 -7.00 -5.21
CA LEU A 123 14.49 -6.55 -3.82
C LEU A 123 13.97 -7.59 -2.82
N LEU A 124 12.80 -8.17 -3.08
CA LEU A 124 12.23 -9.21 -2.21
C LEU A 124 13.05 -10.49 -2.23
N MET A 125 13.53 -10.92 -3.39
CA MET A 125 14.41 -12.10 -3.50
C MET A 125 15.73 -11.87 -2.76
N ALA A 126 16.33 -10.69 -2.90
CA ALA A 126 17.56 -10.33 -2.18
C ALA A 126 17.32 -10.29 -0.66
N ALA A 127 16.23 -9.65 -0.21
CA ALA A 127 15.85 -9.63 1.19
C ALA A 127 15.62 -11.05 1.73
N TRP A 128 14.86 -11.87 1.00
CA TRP A 128 14.63 -13.26 1.38
C TRP A 128 15.94 -14.06 1.51
N ALA A 129 16.85 -13.95 0.54
CA ALA A 129 18.14 -14.64 0.59
C ALA A 129 19.00 -14.23 1.80
N VAL A 130 19.01 -12.94 2.11
CA VAL A 130 19.73 -12.41 3.29
C VAL A 130 19.10 -12.94 4.58
N PHE A 131 17.79 -12.80 4.77
CA PHE A 131 17.13 -13.25 6.00
C PHE A 131 17.14 -14.78 6.16
N TYR A 132 17.07 -15.52 5.05
CA TYR A 132 17.19 -16.96 5.07
C TYR A 132 18.57 -17.42 5.58
N SER A 133 19.64 -16.71 5.18
CA SER A 133 21.01 -16.99 5.66
C SER A 133 21.22 -16.70 7.15
N PHE A 134 20.37 -15.84 7.74
CA PHE A 134 20.35 -15.57 9.20
C PHE A 134 19.49 -16.54 10.00
N GLY A 135 18.87 -17.55 9.36
CA GLY A 135 18.12 -18.62 10.02
C GLY A 135 16.75 -18.20 10.58
N PHE A 136 16.12 -17.17 10.02
CA PHE A 136 14.76 -16.80 10.40
C PHE A 136 13.76 -17.88 9.93
N ALA A 137 13.25 -18.67 10.86
CA ALA A 137 12.36 -19.80 10.59
C ALA A 137 11.04 -19.39 9.91
N ASP A 138 10.55 -18.19 10.15
CA ASP A 138 9.31 -17.65 9.56
C ASP A 138 9.39 -17.41 8.04
N LEU A 139 10.60 -17.46 7.44
CA LEU A 139 10.84 -17.21 6.03
C LEU A 139 11.13 -18.48 5.20
N GLN A 140 10.87 -19.63 5.79
CA GLN A 140 11.01 -20.89 5.07
C GLN A 140 9.93 -21.02 3.99
N ILE A 141 10.36 -21.40 2.79
CA ILE A 141 9.43 -21.73 1.70
C ILE A 141 8.76 -23.05 2.04
N VAL A 142 7.47 -22.99 2.33
CA VAL A 142 6.65 -24.19 2.57
C VAL A 142 5.98 -24.59 1.27
N ALA A 143 5.98 -25.88 0.95
CA ALA A 143 5.23 -26.40 -0.19
C ALA A 143 3.73 -26.16 0.06
N VAL A 144 3.11 -25.40 -0.83
CA VAL A 144 1.68 -25.06 -0.75
C VAL A 144 0.87 -25.94 -1.69
N GLY A 145 -0.33 -26.34 -1.25
CA GLY A 145 -1.26 -27.09 -2.11
C GLY A 145 -1.73 -26.25 -3.31
N GLY A 146 -2.17 -26.94 -4.38
CA GLY A 146 -2.56 -26.29 -5.63
C GLY A 146 -3.62 -25.19 -5.49
N ASN A 147 -4.59 -25.35 -4.57
CA ASN A 147 -5.61 -24.35 -4.30
C ASN A 147 -5.01 -23.04 -3.71
N ILE A 148 -4.03 -23.17 -2.83
CA ILE A 148 -3.34 -22.01 -2.25
C ILE A 148 -2.50 -21.31 -3.32
N LEU A 149 -1.80 -22.07 -4.15
CA LEU A 149 -1.02 -21.52 -5.26
C LEU A 149 -1.93 -20.75 -6.23
N MET A 150 -3.08 -21.30 -6.59
CA MET A 150 -4.05 -20.62 -7.44
C MET A 150 -4.53 -19.30 -6.82
N ASN A 151 -4.85 -19.31 -5.53
CA ASN A 151 -5.26 -18.08 -4.82
C ASN A 151 -4.15 -17.03 -4.80
N LEU A 152 -2.89 -17.44 -4.59
CA LEU A 152 -1.73 -16.53 -4.65
C LEU A 152 -1.56 -15.92 -6.05
N CYS A 153 -1.73 -16.71 -7.10
CA CYS A 153 -1.69 -16.21 -8.48
C CYS A 153 -2.82 -15.21 -8.75
N LEU A 154 -4.05 -15.48 -8.27
CA LEU A 154 -5.18 -14.56 -8.40
C LEU A 154 -4.93 -13.25 -7.65
N VAL A 155 -4.42 -13.30 -6.42
CA VAL A 155 -4.06 -12.10 -5.64
C VAL A 155 -3.00 -11.28 -6.38
N GLY A 156 -1.98 -11.93 -6.94
CA GLY A 156 -0.95 -11.26 -7.74
C GLY A 156 -1.52 -10.61 -9.00
N LEU A 157 -2.39 -11.30 -9.71
CA LEU A 157 -3.05 -10.80 -10.93
C LEU A 157 -3.93 -9.57 -10.62
N PHE A 158 -4.85 -9.70 -9.66
CA PHE A 158 -5.74 -8.60 -9.29
C PHE A 158 -5.00 -7.43 -8.65
N GLY A 159 -3.96 -7.70 -7.86
CA GLY A 159 -3.10 -6.67 -7.29
C GLY A 159 -2.38 -5.87 -8.38
N THR A 160 -1.79 -6.56 -9.37
CA THR A 160 -1.12 -5.92 -10.51
C THR A 160 -2.10 -5.09 -11.34
N LEU A 161 -3.29 -5.63 -11.63
CA LEU A 161 -4.34 -4.93 -12.38
C LEU A 161 -4.81 -3.68 -11.63
N SER A 162 -5.02 -3.77 -10.32
CA SER A 162 -5.41 -2.64 -9.46
C SER A 162 -4.37 -1.52 -9.50
N HIS A 163 -3.08 -1.85 -9.35
CA HIS A 163 -2.01 -0.87 -9.43
C HIS A 163 -1.87 -0.25 -10.82
N LEU A 164 -2.09 -1.04 -11.89
CA LEU A 164 -2.11 -0.54 -13.25
C LEU A 164 -3.25 0.48 -13.45
N CYS A 165 -4.46 0.14 -13.01
CA CYS A 165 -5.60 1.06 -13.04
C CYS A 165 -5.32 2.35 -12.26
N MET A 166 -4.69 2.24 -11.08
CA MET A 166 -4.28 3.38 -10.28
C MET A 166 -3.28 4.26 -11.03
N ASN A 167 -2.27 3.68 -11.68
CA ASN A 167 -1.27 4.42 -12.46
C ASN A 167 -1.93 5.18 -13.63
N TYR A 168 -2.90 4.55 -14.32
CA TYR A 168 -3.69 5.24 -15.36
C TYR A 168 -4.54 6.36 -14.78
N ALA A 169 -5.26 6.12 -13.69
CA ALA A 169 -6.09 7.15 -13.04
C ALA A 169 -5.25 8.37 -12.63
N VAL A 170 -4.08 8.15 -12.07
CA VAL A 170 -3.15 9.22 -11.65
C VAL A 170 -2.58 9.98 -12.86
N ARG A 171 -2.37 9.30 -14.01
CA ARG A 171 -1.86 9.94 -15.23
C ARG A 171 -2.88 10.90 -15.85
N PHE A 172 -4.17 10.57 -15.79
CA PHE A 172 -5.25 11.35 -16.38
C PHE A 172 -5.89 12.38 -15.43
N ALA A 173 -5.52 12.36 -14.14
CA ALA A 173 -5.97 13.33 -13.14
C ALA A 173 -5.13 14.62 -13.20
#